data_a87bfc03cdf7d27e4aa306d702fbf1b2
#
_entry.id   a87bfc03cdf7d27e4aa306d702fbf1b2
#
_cell.length_a   1.000
_cell.length_b   1.000
_cell.length_c   1.000
_cell.angle_alpha   90.00
_cell.angle_beta   90.00
_cell.angle_gamma   90.00
#
_symmetry.space_group_name_H-M   'P 1'
#
loop_
_entity.id
_entity.type
_entity.pdbx_description
1 polymer ?
#
loop_
_entity_poly.entity_id
_entity_poly.type
_entity_poly.pdbx_seq_one_letter_code
_entity_poly.pdbx_strand_id
1 'polypeptide(L)'
;MLNVATNSKASIRRTSMSKTIAPVKKDLKSGRTLTSVIARTERTRSTGITPAPVRTVVHTPAKKVDGSMFTSVKTGKKKIVALACSTGGPKSLQQVIPMLPAKLDAGVVLVQHMPAGFTASLAARLNEMSDINVKEAADGDVIKKGWVYIAPGGKHIRIEKKGTDSVIKLSTEPPIEGLRPCANVMYESLTSSNYDEITCVVLTGMGADGTNGIKALNKNHKNIYVIAQEAAT
;
A
#
# COMPACT_ATOMS: atom_id res chain seq x y z
N MET A 1 47.75 12.56 -36.51
CA MET A 1 47.62 11.29 -37.24
C MET A 1 46.39 10.59 -36.67
N LEU A 2 45.29 10.68 -37.38
CA LEU A 2 44.66 9.67 -38.26
C LEU A 2 44.28 8.40 -37.49
N ASN A 3 43.10 7.82 -37.47
CA ASN A 3 41.97 7.77 -38.42
C ASN A 3 40.78 7.07 -37.74
N VAL A 4 39.59 7.53 -37.99
CA VAL A 4 38.52 7.05 -38.90
C VAL A 4 37.72 5.82 -38.40
N ALA A 5 36.49 6.11 -38.00
CA ALA A 5 35.19 5.72 -38.49
C ALA A 5 34.93 4.21 -38.75
N THR A 6 33.77 3.74 -38.31
CA THR A 6 32.72 3.36 -39.22
C THR A 6 31.38 3.10 -38.55
N ASN A 7 30.39 3.68 -39.13
CA ASN A 7 28.95 3.52 -39.11
C ASN A 7 28.46 2.06 -39.19
N SER A 8 27.42 1.73 -38.41
CA SER A 8 26.45 0.72 -38.84
C SER A 8 25.05 1.08 -38.38
N LYS A 9 24.25 1.57 -39.29
CA LYS A 9 22.79 1.78 -39.18
C LYS A 9 22.10 0.41 -39.21
N ALA A 10 21.37 0.06 -38.19
CA ALA A 10 20.37 -1.00 -38.23
C ALA A 10 18.97 -0.37 -38.31
N SER A 11 18.35 -0.53 -39.44
CA SER A 11 16.99 -0.14 -39.79
C SER A 11 15.98 -1.06 -39.08
N ILE A 12 15.16 -0.54 -38.18
CA ILE A 12 13.99 -1.27 -37.66
C ILE A 12 12.75 -0.84 -38.43
N ARG A 13 12.23 -1.77 -39.23
CA ARG A 13 10.95 -1.63 -39.92
C ARG A 13 9.80 -1.61 -38.89
N ARG A 14 9.04 -0.52 -38.89
CA ARG A 14 7.72 -0.44 -38.26
C ARG A 14 6.69 -1.13 -39.14
N THR A 15 6.06 -2.18 -38.66
CA THR A 15 4.82 -2.72 -39.24
C THR A 15 3.66 -2.21 -38.39
N SER A 16 2.90 -1.29 -38.95
CA SER A 16 1.62 -0.83 -38.39
C SER A 16 0.55 -1.85 -38.75
N MET A 17 -0.14 -2.43 -37.79
CA MET A 17 -1.42 -3.11 -37.98
C MET A 17 -2.52 -2.32 -37.27
N SER A 18 -3.21 -1.51 -38.05
CA SER A 18 -4.49 -0.93 -37.70
C SER A 18 -5.55 -2.03 -37.74
N LYS A 19 -6.23 -2.29 -36.63
CA LYS A 19 -7.51 -3.02 -36.62
C LYS A 19 -8.60 -2.10 -36.11
N THR A 20 -9.39 -1.65 -37.09
CA THR A 20 -10.66 -0.94 -36.92
C THR A 20 -11.65 -1.84 -36.20
N ILE A 21 -12.18 -1.43 -35.07
CA ILE A 21 -13.28 -2.08 -34.36
C ILE A 21 -14.56 -1.33 -34.73
N ALA A 22 -15.50 -2.03 -35.40
CA ALA A 22 -16.83 -1.54 -35.73
C ALA A 22 -17.74 -1.51 -34.48
N PRO A 23 -18.71 -0.58 -34.42
CA PRO A 23 -19.57 -0.42 -33.27
C PRO A 23 -20.66 -1.50 -33.22
N VAL A 24 -20.80 -2.14 -32.04
CA VAL A 24 -21.89 -3.07 -31.74
C VAL A 24 -23.12 -2.28 -31.33
N LYS A 25 -24.21 -2.45 -32.07
CA LYS A 25 -25.56 -1.92 -31.77
C LYS A 25 -26.13 -2.63 -30.55
N LYS A 26 -26.71 -1.85 -29.63
CA LYS A 26 -27.52 -2.31 -28.49
C LYS A 26 -28.86 -2.79 -29.02
N ASP A 27 -29.23 -4.04 -28.76
CA ASP A 27 -30.62 -4.49 -28.74
C ASP A 27 -31.02 -4.80 -27.30
N LEU A 28 -31.94 -3.97 -26.82
CA LEU A 28 -32.66 -4.18 -25.56
C LEU A 28 -33.91 -5.01 -25.86
N LYS A 29 -33.93 -6.26 -25.50
CA LYS A 29 -35.12 -7.01 -25.04
C LYS A 29 -34.80 -8.49 -24.85
N SER A 30 -34.94 -8.89 -23.64
CA SER A 30 -35.23 -10.22 -23.09
C SER A 30 -34.17 -10.68 -22.09
N GLY A 31 -34.60 -10.72 -20.84
CA GLY A 31 -33.86 -11.33 -19.74
C GLY A 31 -33.76 -12.86 -19.95
N ARG A 32 -32.55 -13.34 -20.16
CA ARG A 32 -32.15 -14.71 -19.90
C ARG A 32 -30.70 -14.72 -19.51
N THR A 33 -30.45 -15.27 -18.35
CA THR A 33 -29.19 -15.58 -17.73
C THR A 33 -28.25 -16.34 -18.68
N LEU A 34 -27.11 -15.77 -19.02
CA LEU A 34 -26.04 -16.44 -19.79
C LEU A 34 -25.20 -17.29 -18.83
N THR A 35 -25.67 -18.49 -18.58
CA THR A 35 -24.87 -19.61 -18.06
C THR A 35 -24.90 -20.69 -19.13
N SER A 36 -23.78 -20.97 -19.76
CA SER A 36 -23.55 -22.02 -20.75
C SER A 36 -23.29 -21.56 -22.18
N VAL A 37 -22.08 -21.12 -22.47
CA VAL A 37 -21.39 -21.36 -23.76
C VAL A 37 -19.89 -21.11 -23.55
N ILE A 38 -19.16 -22.06 -23.06
CA ILE A 38 -17.77 -22.37 -23.46
C ILE A 38 -17.53 -23.84 -23.14
N ALA A 39 -17.94 -24.68 -24.04
CA ALA A 39 -17.43 -26.03 -24.16
C ALA A 39 -17.61 -26.47 -25.60
N ARG A 40 -16.64 -26.23 -26.46
CA ARG A 40 -16.31 -27.12 -27.58
C ARG A 40 -15.08 -26.65 -28.33
N THR A 41 -14.24 -27.67 -28.56
CA THR A 41 -13.04 -27.74 -29.40
C THR A 41 -11.77 -27.26 -28.69
N GLU A 42 -10.86 -28.19 -28.28
CA GLU A 42 -10.03 -28.95 -29.21
C GLU A 42 -9.45 -30.21 -28.53
N ARG A 43 -9.48 -31.32 -29.26
CA ARG A 43 -8.72 -32.54 -28.96
C ARG A 43 -7.33 -32.39 -29.53
N THR A 44 -6.30 -32.37 -28.66
CA THR A 44 -4.95 -32.80 -29.04
C THR A 44 -4.28 -33.52 -27.89
N ARG A 45 -4.01 -34.77 -28.13
CA ARG A 45 -3.06 -35.74 -27.57
C ARG A 45 -2.45 -35.49 -26.17
N SER A 46 -2.85 -36.40 -25.31
CA SER A 46 -2.25 -36.93 -24.11
C SER A 46 -0.73 -36.98 -24.08
N THR A 47 -0.16 -36.27 -23.12
CA THR A 47 0.99 -36.72 -22.33
C THR A 47 0.57 -36.58 -20.86
N GLY A 48 0.56 -37.74 -20.18
CA GLY A 48 -0.01 -37.84 -18.84
C GLY A 48 0.81 -37.12 -17.77
N ILE A 49 0.29 -35.97 -17.40
CA ILE A 49 0.60 -35.31 -16.12
C ILE A 49 -0.77 -34.95 -15.55
N THR A 50 -1.19 -35.68 -14.51
CA THR A 50 -2.39 -35.38 -13.74
C THR A 50 -2.18 -34.05 -13.01
N PRO A 51 -2.95 -32.99 -13.28
CA PRO A 51 -2.86 -31.79 -12.48
C PRO A 51 -3.43 -32.10 -11.08
N ALA A 52 -2.69 -31.68 -10.05
CA ALA A 52 -3.14 -31.73 -8.68
C ALA A 52 -4.47 -30.95 -8.53
N PRO A 53 -5.37 -31.36 -7.61
CA PRO A 53 -6.66 -30.70 -7.44
C PRO A 53 -6.46 -29.25 -7.02
N VAL A 54 -6.98 -28.34 -7.83
CA VAL A 54 -7.06 -26.92 -7.50
C VAL A 54 -7.94 -26.77 -6.27
N ARG A 55 -7.31 -26.46 -5.14
CA ARG A 55 -8.02 -26.17 -3.90
C ARG A 55 -8.73 -24.82 -4.08
N THR A 56 -10.02 -24.85 -4.37
CA THR A 56 -10.85 -23.65 -4.40
C THR A 56 -10.90 -23.09 -3.00
N VAL A 57 -10.19 -21.99 -2.77
CA VAL A 57 -10.31 -21.22 -1.54
C VAL A 57 -11.66 -20.48 -1.63
N VAL A 58 -12.65 -20.98 -0.94
CA VAL A 58 -13.93 -20.30 -0.75
C VAL A 58 -13.63 -19.10 0.15
N HIS A 59 -13.60 -17.90 -0.43
CA HIS A 59 -13.61 -16.67 0.34
C HIS A 59 -14.96 -16.53 1.02
N THR A 60 -15.08 -17.03 2.24
CA THR A 60 -16.15 -16.60 3.14
C THR A 60 -15.94 -15.09 3.39
N PRO A 61 -16.96 -14.24 3.18
CA PRO A 61 -16.87 -12.85 3.54
C PRO A 61 -16.53 -12.76 5.04
N ALA A 62 -15.46 -12.03 5.37
CA ALA A 62 -15.07 -11.82 6.77
C ALA A 62 -16.29 -11.26 7.51
N LYS A 63 -16.77 -11.99 8.52
CA LYS A 63 -17.78 -11.50 9.45
C LYS A 63 -17.26 -10.17 9.97
N LYS A 64 -18.08 -9.09 9.88
CA LYS A 64 -17.79 -7.84 10.58
C LYS A 64 -17.54 -8.21 12.04
N VAL A 65 -16.31 -8.08 12.47
CA VAL A 65 -15.96 -8.23 13.88
C VAL A 65 -16.56 -7.01 14.56
N ASP A 66 -17.49 -7.24 15.47
CA ASP A 66 -18.10 -6.17 16.25
C ASP A 66 -16.97 -5.43 16.98
N GLY A 67 -16.77 -4.16 16.65
CA GLY A 67 -15.71 -3.32 17.22
C GLY A 67 -15.81 -3.10 18.73
N SER A 68 -16.85 -3.64 19.39
CA SER A 68 -17.05 -3.58 20.83
C SER A 68 -16.02 -4.40 21.63
N MET A 69 -15.31 -5.35 21.00
CA MET A 69 -14.27 -6.17 21.66
C MET A 69 -12.92 -5.45 21.84
N PHE A 70 -12.70 -4.33 21.16
CA PHE A 70 -11.44 -3.58 21.28
C PHE A 70 -11.62 -2.37 22.20
N THR A 71 -11.83 -2.59 23.48
CA THR A 71 -11.67 -1.54 24.47
C THR A 71 -10.19 -1.18 24.55
N SER A 72 -9.80 -0.05 23.94
CA SER A 72 -8.45 0.48 24.08
C SER A 72 -8.22 0.87 25.55
N VAL A 73 -7.47 0.05 26.28
CA VAL A 73 -7.03 0.41 27.62
C VAL A 73 -6.15 1.66 27.48
N LYS A 74 -6.63 2.79 28.01
CA LYS A 74 -5.83 4.02 28.06
C LYS A 74 -4.68 3.81 29.06
N THR A 75 -3.51 3.46 28.57
CA THR A 75 -2.33 3.16 29.40
C THR A 75 -1.57 4.40 29.86
N GLY A 76 -2.01 5.60 29.49
CA GLY A 76 -1.24 6.84 29.72
C GLY A 76 -0.01 6.99 28.80
N LYS A 77 0.39 5.92 28.13
CA LYS A 77 1.55 5.89 27.23
C LYS A 77 1.25 6.55 25.89
N LYS A 78 2.27 7.18 25.32
CA LYS A 78 2.22 7.77 23.98
C LYS A 78 2.54 6.72 22.94
N LYS A 79 1.59 6.43 22.04
CA LYS A 79 1.69 5.34 21.06
C LYS A 79 1.57 5.85 19.64
N ILE A 80 2.27 5.19 18.72
CA ILE A 80 2.15 5.42 17.29
C ILE A 80 2.19 4.10 16.53
N VAL A 81 1.44 4.06 15.43
CA VAL A 81 1.54 3.02 14.41
C VAL A 81 2.17 3.62 13.17
N ALA A 82 3.27 3.06 12.72
CA ALA A 82 3.91 3.41 11.46
C ALA A 82 3.72 2.25 10.47
N LEU A 83 3.04 2.50 9.35
CA LEU A 83 2.64 1.49 8.40
C LEU A 83 3.26 1.76 7.03
N ALA A 84 3.83 0.73 6.40
CA ALA A 84 4.35 0.80 5.04
C ALA A 84 3.73 -0.27 4.15
N CYS A 85 3.44 0.08 2.90
CA CYS A 85 2.97 -0.84 1.88
C CYS A 85 3.32 -0.34 0.47
N SER A 86 3.29 -1.26 -0.50
CA SER A 86 3.65 -0.99 -1.89
C SER A 86 2.69 -1.68 -2.86
N THR A 87 3.16 -2.58 -3.71
CA THR A 87 2.34 -3.34 -4.66
C THR A 87 1.26 -4.12 -3.93
N GLY A 88 0.00 -3.98 -4.35
CA GLY A 88 -1.15 -4.57 -3.64
C GLY A 88 -1.61 -3.77 -2.41
N GLY A 89 -0.83 -2.78 -1.96
CA GLY A 89 -1.10 -1.95 -0.79
C GLY A 89 -2.49 -1.32 -0.79
N PRO A 90 -2.96 -0.64 -1.85
CA PRO A 90 -4.29 -0.02 -1.85
C PRO A 90 -5.42 -1.01 -1.57
N LYS A 91 -5.33 -2.25 -2.07
CA LYS A 91 -6.31 -3.31 -1.79
C LYS A 91 -6.25 -3.75 -0.32
N SER A 92 -5.03 -3.98 0.20
CA SER A 92 -4.84 -4.36 1.61
C SER A 92 -5.30 -3.26 2.57
N LEU A 93 -5.01 -1.99 2.25
CA LEU A 93 -5.44 -0.84 3.05
C LEU A 93 -6.97 -0.72 3.13
N GLN A 94 -7.69 -0.99 2.03
CA GLN A 94 -9.16 -1.02 2.03
C GLN A 94 -9.74 -2.14 2.91
N GLN A 95 -8.96 -3.15 3.24
CA GLN A 95 -9.36 -4.21 4.16
C GLN A 95 -8.97 -3.90 5.61
N VAL A 96 -7.78 -3.33 5.82
CA VAL A 96 -7.20 -3.14 7.16
C VAL A 96 -7.70 -1.84 7.82
N ILE A 97 -7.68 -0.71 7.11
CA ILE A 97 -7.98 0.59 7.72
C ILE A 97 -9.43 0.68 8.25
N PRO A 98 -10.46 0.17 7.52
CA PRO A 98 -11.83 0.18 8.03
C PRO A 98 -12.07 -0.71 9.26
N MET A 99 -11.13 -1.61 9.59
CA MET A 99 -11.21 -2.43 10.81
C MET A 99 -10.62 -1.73 12.04
N LEU A 100 -9.93 -0.61 11.87
CA LEU A 100 -9.38 0.16 12.98
C LEU A 100 -10.50 0.91 13.72
N PRO A 101 -10.52 0.86 15.07
CA PRO A 101 -11.57 1.54 15.84
C PRO A 101 -11.41 3.06 15.76
N ALA A 102 -12.52 3.79 15.69
CA ALA A 102 -12.53 5.26 15.68
C ALA A 102 -11.77 5.89 16.87
N LYS A 103 -11.77 5.22 18.04
CA LYS A 103 -11.08 5.65 19.27
C LYS A 103 -9.74 4.93 19.47
N LEU A 104 -9.02 4.62 18.38
CA LEU A 104 -7.69 4.03 18.47
C LEU A 104 -6.78 4.89 19.35
N ASP A 105 -6.16 4.29 20.40
CA ASP A 105 -5.28 4.99 21.35
C ASP A 105 -3.88 5.28 20.77
N ALA A 106 -3.80 5.49 19.47
CA ALA A 106 -2.60 5.82 18.70
C ALA A 106 -2.95 6.67 17.48
N GLY A 107 -1.99 7.47 17.01
CA GLY A 107 -2.00 8.00 15.64
C GLY A 107 -1.38 6.98 14.70
N VAL A 108 -1.79 6.97 13.44
CA VAL A 108 -1.25 6.12 12.39
C VAL A 108 -0.59 6.97 11.32
N VAL A 109 0.67 6.74 11.00
CA VAL A 109 1.36 7.35 9.86
C VAL A 109 1.65 6.27 8.83
N LEU A 110 1.29 6.52 7.57
CA LEU A 110 1.26 5.52 6.53
C LEU A 110 2.04 5.96 5.30
N VAL A 111 2.99 5.13 4.84
CA VAL A 111 3.65 5.24 3.56
C VAL A 111 3.08 4.19 2.61
N GLN A 112 2.45 4.64 1.52
CA GLN A 112 2.12 3.85 0.34
C GLN A 112 2.94 4.36 -0.83
N HIS A 113 3.70 3.49 -1.47
CA HIS A 113 4.44 3.85 -2.67
C HIS A 113 3.46 4.11 -3.81
N MET A 114 3.13 5.39 -4.02
CA MET A 114 2.23 5.88 -5.07
C MET A 114 2.72 7.21 -5.62
N PRO A 115 2.45 7.51 -6.90
CA PRO A 115 2.74 8.83 -7.47
C PRO A 115 1.95 9.94 -6.82
N ALA A 116 2.45 11.18 -6.97
CA ALA A 116 1.75 12.38 -6.54
C ALA A 116 0.33 12.46 -7.14
N GLY A 117 -0.63 12.94 -6.36
CA GLY A 117 -2.04 13.08 -6.74
C GLY A 117 -2.91 11.86 -6.49
N PHE A 118 -2.33 10.65 -6.40
CA PHE A 118 -3.13 9.44 -6.12
C PHE A 118 -3.36 9.20 -4.62
N THR A 119 -2.46 9.66 -3.77
CA THR A 119 -2.52 9.48 -2.32
C THR A 119 -3.67 10.25 -1.69
N ALA A 120 -4.03 11.42 -2.21
CA ALA A 120 -5.20 12.17 -1.77
C ALA A 120 -6.52 11.42 -2.04
N SER A 121 -6.67 10.85 -3.24
CA SER A 121 -7.85 10.05 -3.60
C SER A 121 -7.94 8.76 -2.76
N LEU A 122 -6.79 8.12 -2.47
CA LEU A 122 -6.75 6.97 -1.58
C LEU A 122 -7.19 7.35 -0.17
N ALA A 123 -6.70 8.49 0.36
CA ALA A 123 -7.07 8.97 1.69
C ALA A 123 -8.58 9.25 1.79
N ALA A 124 -9.16 9.96 0.81
CA ALA A 124 -10.58 10.24 0.76
C ALA A 124 -11.41 8.96 0.76
N ARG A 125 -11.06 7.99 -0.10
CA ARG A 125 -11.75 6.70 -0.19
C ARG A 125 -11.66 5.91 1.12
N LEU A 126 -10.48 5.84 1.75
CA LEU A 126 -10.33 5.14 3.03
C LEU A 126 -11.11 5.83 4.15
N ASN A 127 -11.18 7.17 4.14
CA ASN A 127 -11.98 7.92 5.10
C ASN A 127 -13.48 7.63 4.97
N GLU A 128 -14.01 7.54 3.75
CA GLU A 128 -15.41 7.19 3.49
C GLU A 128 -15.78 5.77 3.96
N MET A 129 -14.79 4.85 3.96
CA MET A 129 -15.02 3.44 4.29
C MET A 129 -14.78 3.11 5.76
N SER A 130 -14.29 4.06 6.56
CA SER A 130 -13.75 3.81 7.91
C SER A 130 -14.41 4.68 8.97
N ASP A 131 -14.54 4.16 10.17
CA ASP A 131 -14.94 4.95 11.34
C ASP A 131 -13.79 5.80 11.90
N ILE A 132 -12.54 5.39 11.66
CA ILE A 132 -11.34 6.16 12.00
C ILE A 132 -11.13 7.28 10.96
N ASN A 133 -10.65 8.45 11.41
CA ASN A 133 -10.38 9.56 10.50
C ASN A 133 -9.16 9.27 9.62
N VAL A 134 -9.25 9.50 8.32
CA VAL A 134 -8.16 9.32 7.37
C VAL A 134 -7.96 10.57 6.54
N LYS A 135 -6.72 11.02 6.39
CA LYS A 135 -6.38 12.14 5.50
C LYS A 135 -5.01 11.94 4.84
N GLU A 136 -4.79 12.61 3.71
CA GLU A 136 -3.45 12.85 3.24
C GLU A 136 -2.75 13.81 4.19
N ALA A 137 -1.50 13.53 4.55
CA ALA A 137 -0.73 14.33 5.49
C ALA A 137 -0.35 15.69 4.90
N ALA A 138 -0.44 16.73 5.74
CA ALA A 138 0.08 18.06 5.45
C ALA A 138 1.31 18.35 6.33
N ASP A 139 2.21 19.22 5.84
CA ASP A 139 3.35 19.68 6.64
C ASP A 139 2.87 20.41 7.89
N GLY A 140 3.40 20.04 9.05
CA GLY A 140 2.99 20.58 10.35
C GLY A 140 1.77 19.94 10.98
N ASP A 141 1.14 18.94 10.37
CA ASP A 141 0.04 18.19 11.00
C ASP A 141 0.47 17.62 12.36
N VAL A 142 -0.28 17.92 13.40
CA VAL A 142 -0.11 17.28 14.71
C VAL A 142 -0.70 15.88 14.67
N ILE A 143 0.09 14.87 15.02
CA ILE A 143 -0.35 13.48 15.01
C ILE A 143 -1.29 13.23 16.19
N LYS A 144 -2.56 12.95 15.90
CA LYS A 144 -3.62 12.72 16.87
C LYS A 144 -4.01 11.25 16.95
N LYS A 145 -4.43 10.79 18.13
CA LYS A 145 -5.08 9.48 18.30
C LYS A 145 -6.36 9.39 17.49
N GLY A 146 -6.65 8.23 16.91
CA GLY A 146 -7.82 8.02 16.07
C GLY A 146 -7.72 8.68 14.68
N TRP A 147 -6.52 8.99 14.22
CA TRP A 147 -6.26 9.53 12.90
C TRP A 147 -5.22 8.71 12.13
N VAL A 148 -5.45 8.58 10.84
CA VAL A 148 -4.52 7.99 9.87
C VAL A 148 -4.03 9.08 8.92
N TYR A 149 -2.72 9.24 8.82
CA TYR A 149 -2.05 10.22 7.96
C TYR A 149 -1.30 9.50 6.85
N ILE A 150 -1.71 9.67 5.60
CA ILE A 150 -1.07 9.06 4.44
C ILE A 150 -0.04 10.01 3.88
N ALA A 151 1.19 9.55 3.73
CA ALA A 151 2.27 10.33 3.12
C ALA A 151 1.92 10.73 1.68
N PRO A 152 2.00 12.03 1.31
CA PRO A 152 1.76 12.46 -0.06
C PRO A 152 2.75 11.83 -1.04
N GLY A 153 2.26 11.34 -2.16
CA GLY A 153 3.13 10.91 -3.25
C GLY A 153 4.06 12.05 -3.70
N GLY A 154 5.32 11.73 -3.95
CA GLY A 154 6.32 12.73 -4.33
C GLY A 154 6.91 13.53 -3.17
N LYS A 155 6.62 13.20 -1.90
CA LYS A 155 7.25 13.79 -0.71
C LYS A 155 7.65 12.71 0.28
N HIS A 156 8.77 12.92 0.97
CA HIS A 156 9.11 12.12 2.15
C HIS A 156 8.33 12.63 3.36
N ILE A 157 8.00 11.71 4.26
CA ILE A 157 7.34 12.00 5.53
C ILE A 157 8.28 11.65 6.68
N ARG A 158 8.41 12.56 7.63
CA ARG A 158 9.12 12.39 8.90
C ARG A 158 8.22 12.75 10.05
N ILE A 159 8.49 12.19 11.20
CA ILE A 159 7.84 12.52 12.45
C ILE A 159 8.85 13.28 13.31
N GLU A 160 8.51 14.51 13.68
CA GLU A 160 9.35 15.38 14.50
C GLU A 160 8.71 15.67 15.84
N LYS A 161 9.53 15.78 16.89
CA LYS A 161 9.09 16.22 18.20
C LYS A 161 8.94 17.74 18.22
N LYS A 162 7.78 18.24 18.64
CA LYS A 162 7.53 19.67 18.86
C LYS A 162 6.92 19.89 20.25
N GLY A 163 7.78 20.22 21.22
CA GLY A 163 7.34 20.26 22.61
C GLY A 163 6.86 18.89 23.10
N THR A 164 5.63 18.83 23.56
CA THR A 164 4.95 17.58 23.96
C THR A 164 4.34 16.82 22.78
N ASP A 165 4.15 17.48 21.64
CA ASP A 165 3.50 16.92 20.47
C ASP A 165 4.49 16.27 19.50
N SER A 166 3.95 15.46 18.63
CA SER A 166 4.65 14.96 17.44
C SER A 166 3.96 15.52 16.22
N VAL A 167 4.74 16.06 15.31
CA VAL A 167 4.25 16.69 14.07
C VAL A 167 4.82 15.99 12.86
N ILE A 168 4.07 16.05 11.78
CA ILE A 168 4.49 15.56 10.47
C ILE A 168 5.33 16.64 9.80
N LYS A 169 6.49 16.23 9.31
CA LYS A 169 7.36 17.03 8.43
C LYS A 169 7.41 16.40 7.05
N LEU A 170 7.06 17.17 6.03
CA LEU A 170 7.16 16.75 4.63
C LEU A 170 8.40 17.39 3.98
N SER A 171 9.11 16.61 3.15
CA SER A 171 10.24 17.11 2.37
C SER A 171 10.20 16.65 0.93
N THR A 172 10.81 17.46 0.05
CA THR A 172 10.98 17.17 -1.38
C THR A 172 12.40 16.72 -1.70
N GLU A 173 13.14 16.24 -0.70
CA GLU A 173 14.46 15.63 -0.89
C GLU A 173 14.43 14.57 -2.01
N PRO A 174 15.58 14.32 -2.65
CA PRO A 174 15.66 13.34 -3.73
C PRO A 174 15.06 11.97 -3.34
N PRO A 175 14.47 11.22 -4.28
CA PRO A 175 14.03 9.85 -4.04
C PRO A 175 15.18 8.98 -3.54
N ILE A 176 14.90 8.09 -2.60
CA ILE A 176 15.85 7.08 -2.11
C ILE A 176 15.51 5.78 -2.83
N GLU A 177 16.49 5.23 -3.56
CA GLU A 177 16.29 4.01 -4.40
C GLU A 177 15.07 4.14 -5.34
N GLY A 178 14.82 5.37 -5.84
CA GLY A 178 13.70 5.68 -6.71
C GLY A 178 12.35 5.87 -5.99
N LEU A 179 12.30 5.75 -4.66
CA LEU A 179 11.08 5.83 -3.86
C LEU A 179 10.93 7.20 -3.17
N ARG A 180 9.77 7.82 -3.36
CA ARG A 180 9.33 9.02 -2.64
C ARG A 180 7.80 9.09 -2.62
N PRO A 181 7.17 8.78 -1.45
CA PRO A 181 7.76 8.58 -0.14
C PRO A 181 8.60 7.31 -0.02
N CYS A 182 9.53 7.29 0.94
CA CYS A 182 10.36 6.15 1.32
C CYS A 182 10.05 5.76 2.76
N ALA A 183 9.77 4.48 3.01
CA ALA A 183 9.39 3.98 4.33
C ALA A 183 10.55 4.02 5.32
N ASN A 184 11.80 3.78 4.87
CA ASN A 184 12.97 3.92 5.71
C ASN A 184 13.04 5.30 6.37
N VAL A 185 12.78 6.37 5.61
CA VAL A 185 12.77 7.76 6.12
C VAL A 185 11.74 7.96 7.24
N MET A 186 10.54 7.41 7.05
CA MET A 186 9.49 7.47 8.07
C MET A 186 9.90 6.72 9.34
N TYR A 187 10.34 5.47 9.22
CA TYR A 187 10.72 4.66 10.39
C TYR A 187 11.94 5.26 11.11
N GLU A 188 12.96 5.69 10.40
CA GLU A 188 14.15 6.31 10.98
C GLU A 188 13.83 7.58 11.76
N SER A 189 12.87 8.39 11.30
CA SER A 189 12.46 9.61 11.99
C SER A 189 11.87 9.35 13.38
N LEU A 190 11.36 8.14 13.63
CA LEU A 190 10.83 7.75 14.93
C LEU A 190 11.90 7.46 15.98
N THR A 191 13.18 7.30 15.58
CA THR A 191 14.29 7.05 16.53
C THR A 191 14.47 8.17 17.54
N SER A 192 14.17 9.42 17.15
CA SER A 192 14.26 10.62 17.99
C SER A 192 12.89 11.07 18.54
N SER A 193 11.85 10.26 18.35
CA SER A 193 10.50 10.58 18.78
C SER A 193 10.33 10.43 20.29
N ASN A 194 9.24 10.97 20.82
CA ASN A 194 8.86 10.85 22.23
C ASN A 194 7.72 9.86 22.46
N TYR A 195 7.60 8.84 21.60
CA TYR A 195 6.64 7.76 21.79
C TYR A 195 7.18 6.71 22.75
N ASP A 196 6.32 6.20 23.62
CA ASP A 196 6.64 5.13 24.55
C ASP A 196 6.54 3.75 23.90
N GLU A 197 5.64 3.64 22.91
CA GLU A 197 5.38 2.40 22.18
C GLU A 197 5.23 2.71 20.67
N ILE A 198 5.97 1.97 19.85
CA ILE A 198 5.95 2.11 18.39
C ILE A 198 5.59 0.77 17.76
N THR A 199 4.52 0.74 16.97
CA THR A 199 4.17 -0.44 16.17
C THR A 199 4.51 -0.18 14.71
N CYS A 200 5.47 -0.93 14.19
CA CYS A 200 5.83 -0.95 12.77
C CYS A 200 5.00 -2.01 12.06
N VAL A 201 4.27 -1.61 11.04
CA VAL A 201 3.46 -2.53 10.22
C VAL A 201 3.99 -2.53 8.80
N VAL A 202 4.29 -3.70 8.25
CA VAL A 202 4.70 -3.88 6.86
C VAL A 202 3.66 -4.78 6.20
N LEU A 203 2.90 -4.20 5.26
CA LEU A 203 1.96 -4.94 4.44
C LEU A 203 2.61 -5.33 3.11
N THR A 204 1.79 -5.83 2.20
CA THR A 204 2.21 -6.32 0.88
C THR A 204 3.05 -5.31 0.09
N GLY A 205 4.03 -5.80 -0.64
CA GLY A 205 4.90 -5.00 -1.48
C GLY A 205 6.00 -5.81 -2.16
N MET A 206 6.81 -5.11 -2.95
CA MET A 206 8.05 -5.63 -3.54
C MET A 206 9.21 -4.78 -3.02
N GLY A 207 10.39 -5.41 -2.86
CA GLY A 207 11.59 -4.73 -2.39
C GLY A 207 11.78 -4.78 -0.88
N ALA A 208 12.72 -3.99 -0.37
CA ALA A 208 13.19 -4.03 1.01
C ALA A 208 13.04 -2.68 1.75
N ASP A 209 12.34 -1.71 1.17
CA ASP A 209 12.13 -0.40 1.80
C ASP A 209 11.38 -0.53 3.13
N GLY A 210 11.89 0.13 4.14
CA GLY A 210 11.44 0.01 5.52
C GLY A 210 12.32 -0.88 6.39
N THR A 211 13.05 -1.85 5.80
CA THR A 211 13.87 -2.80 6.56
C THR A 211 14.98 -2.11 7.35
N ASN A 212 15.71 -1.19 6.73
CA ASN A 212 16.81 -0.48 7.38
C ASN A 212 16.29 0.51 8.44
N GLY A 213 15.18 1.19 8.15
CA GLY A 213 14.53 2.08 9.10
C GLY A 213 14.05 1.35 10.36
N ILE A 214 13.41 0.20 10.21
CA ILE A 214 12.98 -0.64 11.35
C ILE A 214 14.18 -1.17 12.13
N LYS A 215 15.26 -1.60 11.46
CA LYS A 215 16.50 -2.03 12.14
C LYS A 215 17.13 -0.90 12.94
N ALA A 216 17.21 0.32 12.37
CA ALA A 216 17.73 1.49 13.06
C ALA A 216 16.88 1.84 14.28
N LEU A 217 15.56 1.81 14.13
CA LEU A 217 14.61 2.06 15.19
C LEU A 217 14.75 1.04 16.33
N ASN A 218 14.86 -0.25 16.00
CA ASN A 218 15.00 -1.33 16.99
C ASN A 218 16.30 -1.24 17.83
N LYS A 219 17.37 -0.63 17.29
CA LYS A 219 18.60 -0.38 18.04
C LYS A 219 18.46 0.74 19.07
N ASN A 220 17.58 1.70 18.82
CA ASN A 220 17.49 2.95 19.54
C ASN A 220 16.23 3.06 20.44
N HIS A 221 15.28 2.14 20.29
CA HIS A 221 14.01 2.20 21.02
C HIS A 221 13.68 0.85 21.67
N LYS A 222 13.23 0.87 22.94
CA LYS A 222 13.01 -0.36 23.73
C LYS A 222 11.67 -1.06 23.48
N ASN A 223 10.63 -0.30 23.11
CA ASN A 223 9.26 -0.82 23.01
C ASN A 223 8.77 -0.73 21.55
N ILE A 224 9.30 -1.63 20.72
CA ILE A 224 8.94 -1.74 19.31
C ILE A 224 8.25 -3.07 19.08
N TYR A 225 7.13 -3.01 18.37
CA TYR A 225 6.41 -4.17 17.86
C TYR A 225 6.47 -4.14 16.34
N VAL A 226 6.78 -5.27 15.71
CA VAL A 226 6.82 -5.39 14.25
C VAL A 226 5.79 -6.41 13.81
N ILE A 227 4.87 -5.97 12.95
CA ILE A 227 3.84 -6.80 12.33
C ILE A 227 4.14 -6.82 10.83
N ALA A 228 4.40 -7.98 10.27
CA ALA A 228 4.58 -8.14 8.83
C ALA A 228 3.49 -9.04 8.27
N GLN A 229 2.93 -8.64 7.13
CA GLN A 229 2.00 -9.50 6.39
C GLN A 229 2.79 -10.67 5.82
N GLU A 230 2.28 -11.88 6.02
CA GLU A 230 2.85 -13.08 5.42
C GLU A 230 2.74 -13.00 3.89
N ALA A 231 3.80 -13.43 3.19
CA ALA A 231 3.78 -13.49 1.74
C ALA A 231 2.70 -14.51 1.31
N ALA A 232 1.90 -14.14 0.33
CA ALA A 232 1.00 -15.10 -0.29
C ALA A 232 1.84 -16.16 -1.01
N THR A 233 1.75 -17.40 -0.54
CA THR A 233 2.35 -18.59 -1.15
C THR A 233 1.59 -18.98 -2.42
#